data_8082691dfe71dcd9e98b5acd3f9c94aa
#
_entry.id   8082691dfe71dcd9e98b5acd3f9c94aa
#
_cell.length_a   1.000
_cell.length_b   1.000
_cell.length_c   1.000
_cell.angle_alpha   90.00
_cell.angle_beta   90.00
_cell.angle_gamma   90.00
#
_symmetry.space_group_name_H-M   'P 1'
#
loop_
_entity.id
_entity.type
_entity.pdbx_description
1 polymer ?
#
loop_
_entity_poly.entity_id
_entity_poly.type
_entity_poly.pdbx_seq_one_letter_code
_entity_poly.pdbx_strand_id
1 'polypeptide(L)'
;SIAASQIDKVEVITSPSAKYDPEGMAGIINIVLKKGLNDGFNGAIKFNGRHNQYYSVDKMNGLNFNGNYRKQKLNFFSSFSLNSKFGNRSGYRNNITTYNSTIPENTDIIDSIFYDYTDDKERLFYNFKFGVDYYINDFLTISSQLKADHHSKKSTTTQNFTAPYIGSEISIEEDDKD
;
A
#
# COMPACT_ATOMS: atom_id res chain seq x y z
N SER A 1 12.36 -14.37 -1.18
CA SER A 1 12.63 -15.77 -1.60
C SER A 1 13.80 -16.30 -0.82
N ILE A 2 13.68 -17.53 -0.33
CA ILE A 2 14.73 -18.26 0.37
C ILE A 2 15.46 -19.09 -0.69
N ALA A 3 16.81 -19.00 -0.74
CA ALA A 3 17.58 -19.83 -1.64
C ALA A 3 17.56 -21.30 -1.16
N ALA A 4 17.40 -22.24 -2.08
CA ALA A 4 17.36 -23.67 -1.74
C ALA A 4 18.64 -24.16 -1.02
N SER A 5 19.79 -23.55 -1.31
CA SER A 5 21.06 -23.82 -0.64
C SER A 5 21.08 -23.51 0.85
N GLN A 6 20.18 -22.64 1.32
CA GLN A 6 20.06 -22.24 2.73
C GLN A 6 19.11 -23.14 3.52
N ILE A 7 18.34 -24.02 2.83
CA ILE A 7 17.39 -24.90 3.47
C ILE A 7 18.10 -26.14 3.99
N ASP A 8 17.91 -26.43 5.27
CA ASP A 8 18.35 -27.68 5.89
C ASP A 8 17.33 -28.77 5.66
N LYS A 9 16.07 -28.49 6.01
CA LYS A 9 14.95 -29.41 5.82
C LYS A 9 13.63 -28.65 5.66
N VAL A 10 12.69 -29.30 5.02
CA VAL A 10 11.30 -28.87 4.94
C VAL A 10 10.45 -29.88 5.72
N GLU A 11 9.77 -29.42 6.73
CA GLU A 11 8.86 -30.23 7.55
C GLU A 11 7.42 -29.94 7.11
N VAL A 12 6.70 -31.00 6.76
CA VAL A 12 5.27 -30.92 6.46
C VAL A 12 4.50 -31.46 7.66
N ILE A 13 3.78 -30.57 8.34
CA ILE A 13 2.97 -30.91 9.50
C ILE A 13 1.51 -31.01 9.03
N THR A 14 1.03 -32.22 8.87
CA THR A 14 -0.33 -32.51 8.39
C THR A 14 -1.40 -32.41 9.47
N SER A 15 -0.99 -32.44 10.75
CA SER A 15 -1.89 -32.28 11.90
C SER A 15 -1.28 -31.25 12.85
N PRO A 16 -1.53 -29.95 12.62
CA PRO A 16 -0.98 -28.91 13.47
C PRO A 16 -1.58 -29.00 14.89
N SER A 17 -0.71 -28.94 15.90
CA SER A 17 -1.12 -28.86 17.30
C SER A 17 -1.72 -27.49 17.61
N ALA A 18 -2.44 -27.37 18.76
CA ALA A 18 -3.04 -26.11 19.23
C ALA A 18 -2.07 -24.92 19.40
N LYS A 19 -0.78 -25.13 19.21
CA LYS A 19 0.25 -24.08 19.18
C LYS A 19 0.18 -23.23 17.90
N TYR A 20 -0.42 -23.74 16.85
CA TYR A 20 -0.60 -23.09 15.56
C TYR A 20 -2.10 -22.84 15.41
N ASP A 21 -2.46 -21.63 14.98
CA ASP A 21 -3.85 -21.22 14.82
C ASP A 21 -4.65 -22.23 13.97
N PRO A 22 -5.72 -22.87 14.50
CA PRO A 22 -6.34 -24.01 13.85
C PRO A 22 -7.39 -23.67 12.79
N GLU A 23 -7.62 -22.39 12.48
CA GLU A 23 -8.67 -22.01 11.54
C GLU A 23 -8.31 -22.34 10.08
N GLY A 24 -8.72 -23.53 9.66
CA GLY A 24 -8.91 -23.88 8.26
C GLY A 24 -7.68 -24.31 7.47
N MET A 25 -6.58 -24.71 8.11
CA MET A 25 -5.37 -25.10 7.40
C MET A 25 -5.27 -26.61 7.15
N ALA A 26 -5.06 -26.99 5.89
CA ALA A 26 -4.79 -28.38 5.48
C ALA A 26 -3.43 -28.91 5.96
N GLY A 27 -2.56 -28.05 6.51
CA GLY A 27 -1.23 -28.37 7.02
C GLY A 27 -0.32 -27.16 7.08
N ILE A 28 0.84 -27.33 7.72
CA ILE A 28 1.89 -26.32 7.85
C ILE A 28 3.15 -26.82 7.17
N ILE A 29 3.78 -25.99 6.38
CA ILE A 29 5.11 -26.23 5.84
C ILE A 29 6.10 -25.39 6.66
N ASN A 30 6.92 -26.06 7.45
CA ASN A 30 7.98 -25.44 8.22
C ASN A 30 9.31 -25.59 7.45
N ILE A 31 9.91 -24.47 7.09
CA ILE A 31 11.21 -24.46 6.39
C ILE A 31 12.30 -24.20 7.43
N VAL A 32 13.09 -25.20 7.70
CA VAL A 32 14.24 -25.12 8.62
C VAL A 32 15.48 -24.75 7.82
N LEU A 33 16.14 -23.67 8.22
CA LEU A 33 17.36 -23.22 7.58
C LEU A 33 18.60 -23.89 8.21
N LYS A 34 19.62 -24.12 7.40
CA LYS A 34 20.89 -24.69 7.87
C LYS A 34 21.51 -23.83 8.97
N LYS A 35 21.86 -24.44 10.08
CA LYS A 35 22.57 -23.77 11.18
C LYS A 35 24.02 -23.48 10.75
N GLY A 36 24.50 -22.27 11.05
CA GLY A 36 25.91 -21.89 10.86
C GLY A 36 26.31 -21.44 9.45
N LEU A 37 25.47 -21.63 8.40
CA LEU A 37 25.77 -21.15 7.04
C LEU A 37 25.35 -19.69 6.80
N ASN A 38 24.83 -19.02 7.80
CA ASN A 38 24.19 -17.71 7.63
C ASN A 38 24.98 -16.54 8.21
N ASP A 39 26.26 -16.75 8.55
CA ASP A 39 27.12 -15.64 8.89
C ASP A 39 27.42 -14.85 7.61
N GLY A 40 27.31 -13.53 7.69
CA GLY A 40 27.52 -12.64 6.56
C GLY A 40 26.30 -11.80 6.23
N PHE A 41 26.36 -11.15 5.09
CA PHE A 41 25.30 -10.27 4.60
C PHE A 41 24.42 -10.99 3.59
N ASN A 42 23.13 -10.88 3.78
CA ASN A 42 22.10 -11.28 2.83
C ASN A 42 21.17 -10.09 2.58
N GLY A 43 20.82 -9.85 1.34
CA GLY A 43 19.93 -8.74 1.03
C GLY A 43 19.30 -8.86 -0.35
N ALA A 44 18.25 -8.10 -0.54
CA ALA A 44 17.55 -7.98 -1.80
C ALA A 44 17.11 -6.53 -2.03
N ILE A 45 17.25 -6.08 -3.27
CA ILE A 45 16.70 -4.83 -3.75
C ILE A 45 15.67 -5.16 -4.81
N LYS A 46 14.48 -4.57 -4.69
CA LYS A 46 13.39 -4.77 -5.64
C LYS A 46 12.89 -3.42 -6.14
N PHE A 47 12.87 -3.27 -7.45
CA PHE A 47 12.24 -2.16 -8.13
C PHE A 47 10.90 -2.61 -8.70
N ASN A 48 9.86 -1.82 -8.48
CA ASN A 48 8.54 -2.04 -9.03
C ASN A 48 8.17 -0.82 -9.85
N GLY A 49 7.69 -1.05 -11.06
CA GLY A 49 7.14 -0.01 -11.92
C GLY A 49 5.83 -0.50 -12.51
N ARG A 50 4.83 0.38 -12.58
CA ARG A 50 3.59 0.14 -13.32
C ARG A 50 3.26 1.39 -14.12
N HIS A 51 2.93 1.19 -15.37
CA HIS A 51 2.38 2.21 -16.25
C HIS A 51 1.12 1.65 -16.88
N ASN A 52 0.02 2.39 -16.79
CA ASN A 52 -1.24 2.03 -17.44
C ASN A 52 -1.53 3.07 -18.54
N GLN A 53 -1.72 2.60 -19.77
CA GLN A 53 -1.88 3.43 -20.94
C GLN A 53 -3.34 3.70 -21.32
N TYR A 54 -4.30 2.92 -20.78
CA TYR A 54 -5.66 2.91 -21.31
C TYR A 54 -6.74 3.62 -20.47
N TYR A 55 -6.53 3.73 -19.14
CA TYR A 55 -7.53 4.33 -18.25
C TYR A 55 -6.84 5.12 -17.17
N SER A 56 -6.74 6.42 -17.29
CA SER A 56 -6.05 7.24 -16.33
C SER A 56 -4.62 6.75 -16.00
N VAL A 57 -3.68 7.64 -16.04
CA VAL A 57 -2.25 7.33 -15.91
C VAL A 57 -1.92 6.95 -14.47
N ASP A 58 -2.26 5.72 -14.07
CA ASP A 58 -1.78 5.18 -12.81
C ASP A 58 -0.30 4.82 -12.97
N LYS A 59 0.58 5.68 -12.50
CA LYS A 59 2.00 5.40 -12.37
C LYS A 59 2.28 4.94 -10.95
N MET A 60 2.94 3.82 -10.84
CA MET A 60 3.40 3.31 -9.55
C MET A 60 4.88 3.03 -9.66
N ASN A 61 5.66 3.62 -8.76
CA ASN A 61 7.07 3.36 -8.63
C ASN A 61 7.35 2.90 -7.21
N GLY A 62 8.14 1.86 -7.09
CA GLY A 62 8.50 1.33 -5.78
C GLY A 62 9.93 0.87 -5.74
N LEU A 63 10.61 1.19 -4.64
CA LEU A 63 11.91 0.71 -4.27
C LEU A 63 11.79 0.01 -2.92
N ASN A 64 12.19 -1.26 -2.88
CA ASN A 64 12.20 -2.02 -1.65
C ASN A 64 13.60 -2.59 -1.44
N PHE A 65 14.08 -2.47 -0.23
CA PHE A 65 15.33 -3.04 0.24
C PHE A 65 15.05 -3.90 1.47
N ASN A 66 15.64 -5.07 1.52
CA ASN A 66 15.70 -5.90 2.71
C ASN A 66 17.14 -6.37 2.86
N GLY A 67 17.69 -6.19 4.04
CA GLY A 67 19.03 -6.60 4.37
C GLY A 67 19.09 -7.28 5.72
N ASN A 68 19.97 -8.24 5.82
CA ASN A 68 20.25 -8.99 7.03
C ASN A 68 21.76 -9.22 7.10
N TYR A 69 22.34 -8.93 8.24
CA TYR A 69 23.73 -9.22 8.56
C TYR A 69 23.81 -10.04 9.83
N ARG A 70 24.27 -11.27 9.70
CA ARG A 70 24.43 -12.18 10.83
C ARG A 70 25.90 -12.42 11.12
N LYS A 71 26.26 -12.39 12.39
CA LYS A 71 27.58 -12.78 12.87
C LYS A 71 27.44 -13.44 14.23
N GLN A 72 27.77 -14.73 14.28
CA GLN A 72 27.67 -15.54 15.48
C GLN A 72 26.26 -15.47 16.13
N LYS A 73 26.17 -14.89 17.31
CA LYS A 73 24.93 -14.76 18.08
C LYS A 73 24.12 -13.49 17.77
N LEU A 74 24.60 -12.65 16.88
CA LEU A 74 23.95 -11.39 16.53
C LEU A 74 23.42 -11.44 15.10
N ASN A 75 22.23 -10.94 14.92
CA ASN A 75 21.59 -10.77 13.64
C ASN A 75 21.02 -9.36 13.56
N PHE A 76 21.55 -8.55 12.65
CA PHE A 76 21.00 -7.23 12.33
C PHE A 76 20.15 -7.34 11.09
N PHE A 77 18.95 -6.81 11.15
CA PHE A 77 18.07 -6.79 9.99
C PHE A 77 17.54 -5.39 9.74
N SER A 78 17.38 -5.06 8.47
CA SER A 78 16.78 -3.80 8.06
C SER A 78 15.90 -3.99 6.83
N SER A 79 14.86 -3.21 6.75
CA SER A 79 14.05 -3.09 5.55
C SER A 79 13.68 -1.64 5.31
N PHE A 80 13.67 -1.28 4.05
CA PHE A 80 13.22 0.02 3.58
C PHE A 80 12.28 -0.18 2.41
N SER A 81 11.19 0.55 2.39
CA SER A 81 10.25 0.53 1.29
C SER A 81 9.81 1.95 0.99
N LEU A 82 9.94 2.34 -0.25
CA LEU A 82 9.45 3.61 -0.79
C LEU A 82 8.52 3.29 -1.95
N ASN A 83 7.29 3.72 -1.87
CA ASN A 83 6.31 3.52 -2.92
C ASN A 83 5.60 4.84 -3.21
N SER A 84 5.57 5.22 -4.46
CA SER A 84 4.78 6.34 -4.94
C SER A 84 3.73 5.85 -5.91
N LYS A 85 2.53 6.38 -5.78
CA LYS A 85 1.43 6.13 -6.70
C LYS A 85 0.86 7.46 -7.15
N PHE A 86 0.80 7.65 -8.44
CA PHE A 86 0.15 8.78 -9.08
C PHE A 86 -1.02 8.25 -9.91
N GLY A 87 -2.21 8.80 -9.74
CA GLY A 87 -3.40 8.46 -10.49
C GLY A 87 -4.09 9.72 -10.97
N ASN A 88 -4.45 9.75 -12.24
CA ASN A 88 -5.29 10.79 -12.84
C ASN A 88 -6.58 10.14 -13.33
N ARG A 89 -7.70 10.69 -12.96
CA ARG A 89 -9.02 10.28 -13.41
C ARG A 89 -9.79 11.49 -13.91
N SER A 90 -10.35 11.40 -15.08
CA SER A 90 -11.26 12.41 -15.62
C SER A 90 -12.60 11.81 -15.95
N GLY A 91 -13.63 12.62 -15.93
CA GLY A 91 -14.99 12.22 -16.28
C GLY A 91 -15.91 13.41 -16.34
N TYR A 92 -17.17 13.14 -16.64
CA TYR A 92 -18.24 14.13 -16.60
C TYR A 92 -19.32 13.68 -15.63
N ARG A 93 -19.99 14.62 -15.02
CA ARG A 93 -21.12 14.36 -14.16
C ARG A 93 -22.26 15.32 -14.46
N ASN A 94 -23.47 14.80 -14.41
CA ASN A 94 -24.69 15.56 -14.51
C ASN A 94 -25.48 15.36 -13.20
N ASN A 95 -25.69 16.43 -12.47
CA ASN A 95 -26.55 16.44 -11.29
C ASN A 95 -27.85 17.14 -11.65
N ILE A 96 -28.94 16.41 -11.56
CA ILE A 96 -30.29 16.92 -11.81
C ILE A 96 -30.99 17.04 -10.48
N THR A 97 -31.41 18.26 -10.14
CA THR A 97 -32.20 18.52 -8.94
C THR A 97 -33.59 19.00 -9.39
N THR A 98 -34.60 18.27 -8.98
CA THR A 98 -36.00 18.64 -9.23
C THR A 98 -36.60 19.22 -7.95
N TYR A 99 -37.06 20.45 -8.02
CA TYR A 99 -37.77 21.08 -6.92
C TYR A 99 -39.26 20.98 -7.21
N ASN A 100 -40.00 20.31 -6.32
CA ASN A 100 -41.47 20.34 -6.35
C ASN A 100 -41.93 21.71 -5.82
N SER A 101 -42.45 22.56 -6.70
CA SER A 101 -43.05 23.80 -6.32
C SER A 101 -44.41 23.50 -5.64
N THR A 102 -44.60 23.97 -4.42
CA THR A 102 -45.91 23.96 -3.73
C THR A 102 -46.86 25.04 -4.25
N ILE A 103 -46.50 25.72 -5.32
CA ILE A 103 -47.34 26.72 -5.99
C ILE A 103 -48.29 26.01 -6.97
N PRO A 104 -49.58 26.35 -7.03
CA PRO A 104 -50.59 25.61 -7.82
C PRO A 104 -50.42 25.65 -9.34
N GLU A 105 -49.49 26.39 -9.87
CA GLU A 105 -49.10 26.37 -11.28
C GLU A 105 -47.87 25.45 -11.44
N ASN A 106 -48.16 24.25 -11.63
CA ASN A 106 -47.42 23.05 -12.00
C ASN A 106 -46.15 23.26 -12.85
N THR A 107 -45.15 23.96 -12.32
CA THR A 107 -43.83 24.07 -12.93
C THR A 107 -42.78 23.44 -12.03
N ASP A 108 -42.50 22.18 -12.27
CA ASP A 108 -41.31 21.55 -11.69
C ASP A 108 -40.08 22.30 -12.20
N ILE A 109 -39.36 22.95 -11.30
CA ILE A 109 -38.10 23.59 -11.65
C ILE A 109 -37.04 22.48 -11.68
N ILE A 110 -36.61 22.16 -12.87
CA ILE A 110 -35.50 21.23 -13.07
C ILE A 110 -34.22 22.06 -13.18
N ASP A 111 -33.36 21.94 -12.18
CA ASP A 111 -32.02 22.50 -12.24
C ASP A 111 -31.01 21.37 -12.56
N SER A 112 -30.26 21.54 -13.63
CA SER A 112 -29.26 20.58 -14.05
C SER A 112 -27.88 21.22 -14.10
N ILE A 113 -26.98 20.69 -13.32
CA ILE A 113 -25.58 21.13 -13.27
C ILE A 113 -24.72 20.09 -13.96
N PHE A 114 -24.11 20.49 -15.06
CA PHE A 114 -23.14 19.67 -15.79
C PHE A 114 -21.73 20.14 -15.39
N TYR A 115 -20.84 19.20 -15.10
CA TYR A 115 -19.44 19.53 -14.91
C TYR A 115 -18.53 18.39 -15.36
N ASP A 116 -17.41 18.80 -15.94
CA ASP A 116 -16.27 17.92 -16.16
C ASP A 116 -15.40 17.97 -14.93
N TYR A 117 -14.84 16.83 -14.55
CA TYR A 117 -13.91 16.76 -13.44
C TYR A 117 -12.62 16.05 -13.82
N THR A 118 -11.54 16.52 -13.24
CA THR A 118 -10.25 15.85 -13.22
C THR A 118 -9.82 15.65 -11.78
N ASP A 119 -9.48 14.42 -11.42
CA ASP A 119 -9.10 14.01 -10.07
C ASP A 119 -7.68 13.45 -10.12
N ASP A 120 -6.73 14.23 -9.64
CA ASP A 120 -5.32 13.89 -9.52
C ASP A 120 -5.01 13.43 -8.11
N LYS A 121 -4.51 12.21 -7.99
CA LYS A 121 -4.17 11.60 -6.71
C LYS A 121 -2.71 11.22 -6.67
N GLU A 122 -2.02 11.76 -5.69
CA GLU A 122 -0.66 11.40 -5.37
C GLU A 122 -0.63 10.72 -4.00
N ARG A 123 0.08 9.62 -3.93
CA ARG A 123 0.33 8.91 -2.67
C ARG A 123 1.79 8.59 -2.57
N LEU A 124 2.38 8.96 -1.45
CA LEU A 124 3.74 8.60 -1.08
C LEU A 124 3.69 7.81 0.20
N PHE A 125 4.28 6.63 0.16
CA PHE A 125 4.41 5.77 1.32
C PHE A 125 5.85 5.35 1.47
N TYR A 126 6.44 5.58 2.64
CA TYR A 126 7.72 4.99 2.97
C TYR A 126 7.69 4.38 4.36
N ASN A 127 8.36 3.26 4.50
CA ASN A 127 8.59 2.64 5.77
C ASN A 127 10.06 2.29 5.92
N PHE A 128 10.50 2.34 7.15
CA PHE A 128 11.81 1.91 7.56
C PHE A 128 11.66 1.01 8.79
N LYS A 129 12.40 -0.08 8.79
CA LYS A 129 12.49 -0.99 9.92
C LYS A 129 13.95 -1.38 10.09
N PHE A 130 14.41 -1.34 11.33
CA PHE A 130 15.72 -1.82 11.74
C PHE A 130 15.58 -2.61 13.03
N GLY A 131 16.30 -3.71 13.15
CA GLY A 131 16.26 -4.49 14.37
C GLY A 131 17.50 -5.35 14.56
N VAL A 132 17.59 -5.90 15.75
CA VAL A 132 18.65 -6.79 16.18
C VAL A 132 18.06 -7.97 16.94
N ASP A 133 18.51 -9.17 16.59
CA ASP A 133 18.27 -10.38 17.35
C ASP A 133 19.56 -10.84 18.01
N TYR A 134 19.47 -11.20 19.27
CA TYR A 134 20.54 -11.81 20.04
C TYR A 134 20.17 -13.24 20.44
N TYR A 135 20.85 -14.21 19.87
CA TYR A 135 20.66 -15.63 20.14
C TYR A 135 21.44 -16.05 21.37
N ILE A 136 20.80 -16.12 22.52
CA ILE A 136 21.44 -16.55 23.78
C ILE A 136 21.84 -18.02 23.66
N ASN A 137 20.90 -18.86 23.24
CA ASN A 137 21.07 -20.28 22.96
C ASN A 137 20.07 -20.71 21.87
N ASP A 138 19.98 -22.01 21.60
CA ASP A 138 19.08 -22.57 20.57
C ASP A 138 17.59 -22.38 20.87
N PHE A 139 17.23 -22.06 22.10
CA PHE A 139 15.84 -21.97 22.57
C PHE A 139 15.41 -20.53 22.92
N LEU A 140 16.40 -19.63 23.10
CA LEU A 140 16.13 -18.27 23.59
C LEU A 140 16.79 -17.23 22.71
N THR A 141 15.96 -16.32 22.18
CA THR A 141 16.38 -15.16 21.41
C THR A 141 15.77 -13.91 22.01
N ILE A 142 16.56 -12.87 22.15
CA ILE A 142 16.10 -11.52 22.50
C ILE A 142 16.11 -10.69 21.22
N SER A 143 14.98 -10.04 20.91
CA SER A 143 14.83 -9.21 19.74
C SER A 143 14.42 -7.80 20.13
N SER A 144 15.02 -6.81 19.45
CA SER A 144 14.61 -5.40 19.54
C SER A 144 14.48 -4.84 18.12
N GLN A 145 13.45 -4.01 17.90
CA GLN A 145 13.25 -3.38 16.61
C GLN A 145 12.70 -1.96 16.73
N LEU A 146 13.12 -1.12 15.80
CA LEU A 146 12.57 0.20 15.54
C LEU A 146 11.85 0.17 14.19
N LYS A 147 10.67 0.79 14.14
CA LYS A 147 9.88 0.95 12.93
C LYS A 147 9.43 2.40 12.80
N ALA A 148 9.54 2.95 11.60
CA ALA A 148 9.03 4.25 11.24
C ALA A 148 8.25 4.13 9.92
N ASP A 149 7.05 4.66 9.90
CA ASP A 149 6.18 4.70 8.74
C ASP A 149 5.77 6.14 8.46
N HIS A 150 5.65 6.49 7.18
CA HIS A 150 5.06 7.74 6.76
C HIS A 150 4.16 7.49 5.56
N HIS A 151 2.99 8.07 5.61
CA HIS A 151 2.01 8.02 4.54
C HIS A 151 1.55 9.44 4.24
N SER A 152 1.69 9.87 2.99
CA SER A 152 1.17 11.13 2.48
C SER A 152 0.24 10.85 1.31
N LYS A 153 -0.90 11.52 1.33
CA LYS A 153 -1.90 11.46 0.26
C LYS A 153 -2.27 12.89 -0.10
N LYS A 154 -2.10 13.23 -1.36
CA LYS A 154 -2.59 14.48 -1.95
C LYS A 154 -3.65 14.14 -2.99
N SER A 155 -4.79 14.80 -2.94
CA SER A 155 -5.87 14.68 -3.92
C SER A 155 -6.25 16.08 -4.37
N THR A 156 -6.18 16.33 -5.66
CA THR A 156 -6.60 17.59 -6.27
C THR A 156 -7.71 17.30 -7.26
N THR A 157 -8.90 17.81 -7.00
CA THR A 157 -10.05 17.67 -7.88
C THR A 157 -10.38 19.01 -8.50
N THR A 158 -10.24 19.09 -9.81
CA THR A 158 -10.65 20.25 -10.61
C THR A 158 -12.00 19.96 -11.23
N GLN A 159 -12.95 20.86 -11.03
CA GLN A 159 -14.31 20.74 -11.57
C GLN A 159 -14.62 21.99 -12.42
N ASN A 160 -14.93 21.77 -13.70
CA ASN A 160 -15.34 22.81 -14.61
C ASN A 160 -16.85 22.74 -14.78
N PHE A 161 -17.57 23.69 -14.23
CA PHE A 161 -19.03 23.77 -14.31
C PHE A 161 -19.45 24.44 -15.59
N THR A 162 -20.31 23.75 -16.34
CA THR A 162 -21.01 24.34 -17.48
C THR A 162 -22.45 24.54 -17.04
N ALA A 163 -22.75 25.69 -16.48
CA ALA A 163 -24.14 26.09 -16.24
C ALA A 163 -24.71 26.61 -17.57
N PRO A 164 -26.03 26.45 -17.81
CA PRO A 164 -26.64 26.97 -19.04
C PRO A 164 -26.53 28.49 -19.17
N TYR A 165 -26.09 29.22 -18.14
CA TYR A 165 -26.00 30.67 -18.16
C TYR A 165 -24.72 31.30 -17.59
N ILE A 166 -23.87 30.59 -16.84
CA ILE A 166 -22.65 31.16 -16.23
C ILE A 166 -21.58 30.08 -16.20
N GLY A 167 -20.54 30.25 -17.02
CA GLY A 167 -19.31 29.45 -16.90
C GLY A 167 -18.51 29.91 -15.68
N SER A 168 -18.35 29.06 -14.70
CA SER A 168 -17.45 29.28 -13.58
C SER A 168 -16.52 28.07 -13.41
N GLU A 169 -15.24 28.34 -13.25
CA GLU A 169 -14.23 27.35 -12.93
C GLU A 169 -14.01 27.37 -11.42
N ILE A 170 -14.26 26.25 -10.76
CA ILE A 170 -14.01 26.08 -9.33
C ILE A 170 -13.01 24.97 -9.15
N SER A 171 -11.83 25.28 -8.60
CA SER A 171 -10.82 24.32 -8.18
C SER A 171 -10.96 24.08 -6.69
N ILE A 172 -11.18 22.84 -6.29
CA ILE A 172 -11.17 22.42 -4.90
C ILE A 172 -9.90 21.61 -4.66
N GLU A 173 -9.00 22.11 -3.83
CA GLU A 173 -7.79 21.42 -3.39
C GLU A 173 -8.04 20.91 -1.96
N GLU A 174 -8.09 19.60 -1.81
CA GLU A 174 -8.21 18.93 -0.52
C GLU A 174 -6.87 18.27 -0.20
N ASP A 175 -6.17 18.80 0.81
CA ASP A 175 -4.88 18.29 1.28
C ASP A 175 -5.12 17.54 2.60
N ASP A 176 -5.30 16.22 2.49
CA ASP A 176 -5.39 15.33 3.65
C ASP A 176 -3.96 15.03 4.14
N LYS A 177 -3.55 15.70 5.20
CA LYS A 177 -2.33 15.40 5.95
C LYS A 177 -2.72 14.64 7.21
N ASP A 178 -2.55 13.33 7.19
CA ASP A 178 -2.54 12.47 8.37
C ASP A 178 -1.11 12.25 8.90
#